data_09f2fc06069fffb32994bc733e5d31bb
#
_entry.id   09f2fc06069fffb32994bc733e5d31bb
#
_cell.length_a   1.000
_cell.length_b   1.000
_cell.length_c   1.000
_cell.angle_alpha   90.00
_cell.angle_beta   90.00
_cell.angle_gamma   90.00
#
_symmetry.space_group_name_H-M   'P 1'
#
loop_
_entity.id
_entity.type
_entity.pdbx_description
1 polymer ?
#
loop_
_entity_poly.entity_id
_entity_poly.type
_entity_poly.pdbx_seq_one_letter_code
_entity_poly.pdbx_strand_id
1 'polypeptide(L)'
;MRAFALNCSLKPSPAPSSTDVMLDLVAAELHRLEVPLERERVVDHDVRPGVTHDEGDGDGWPALRSRILDAELFVLATPIWLGHPASPTQRVLERLDAFISETDERGQMPLVDRVAMVAVVGNEDGAHHVGAQVFQGLNDVGFSLAAGAMTYWVGEAMGSVDFKDLTTTPEKVAATTSTMVTNAVHLARSLSDGPYPEVG
;
A
#
# COMPACT_ATOMS: atom_id res chain seq x y z
N MET A 1 3.36 -12.48 12.09
CA MET A 1 3.32 -11.62 10.88
C MET A 1 1.94 -11.05 10.73
N ARG A 2 1.80 -9.77 10.48
CA ARG A 2 0.55 -9.05 10.22
C ARG A 2 0.74 -8.11 9.04
N ALA A 3 -0.36 -7.77 8.37
CA ALA A 3 -0.39 -6.82 7.28
C ALA A 3 -1.23 -5.59 7.65
N PHE A 4 -0.83 -4.42 7.16
CA PHE A 4 -1.60 -3.20 7.26
C PHE A 4 -1.77 -2.57 5.89
N ALA A 5 -2.98 -2.10 5.57
CA ALA A 5 -3.28 -1.45 4.29
C ALA A 5 -3.80 -0.03 4.48
N LEU A 6 -3.34 0.88 3.63
CA LEU A 6 -3.93 2.20 3.45
C LEU A 6 -4.72 2.23 2.14
N ASN A 7 -6.01 2.50 2.26
CA ASN A 7 -6.89 2.79 1.14
C ASN A 7 -6.88 4.29 0.85
N CYS A 8 -6.32 4.66 -0.29
CA CYS A 8 -6.19 6.05 -0.74
C CYS A 8 -7.35 6.50 -1.66
N SER A 9 -8.53 5.88 -1.54
CA SER A 9 -9.75 6.34 -2.21
C SER A 9 -10.11 7.75 -1.74
N LEU A 10 -10.76 8.54 -2.63
CA LEU A 10 -11.25 9.89 -2.29
C LEU A 10 -12.58 9.88 -1.52
N LYS A 11 -13.18 8.69 -1.35
CA LYS A 11 -14.47 8.54 -0.68
C LYS A 11 -14.27 8.11 0.78
N PRO A 12 -14.86 8.82 1.75
CA PRO A 12 -14.81 8.41 3.16
C PRO A 12 -15.64 7.13 3.39
N SER A 13 -15.37 6.44 4.50
CA SER A 13 -16.18 5.31 4.95
C SER A 13 -17.58 5.78 5.34
N PRO A 14 -18.63 4.99 5.11
CA PRO A 14 -18.65 3.65 4.51
C PRO A 14 -18.95 3.64 3.00
N ALA A 15 -18.70 4.74 2.27
CA ALA A 15 -19.05 4.83 0.85
C ALA A 15 -18.37 3.71 0.04
N PRO A 16 -19.08 3.04 -0.91
CA PRO A 16 -18.51 1.98 -1.73
C PRO A 16 -17.31 2.45 -2.55
N SER A 17 -16.22 1.67 -2.57
CA SER A 17 -14.99 1.98 -3.27
C SER A 17 -14.43 0.76 -4.00
N SER A 18 -14.00 0.95 -5.25
CA SER A 18 -13.30 -0.08 -6.02
C SER A 18 -11.96 -0.46 -5.36
N THR A 19 -11.33 0.47 -4.67
CA THR A 19 -10.10 0.22 -3.93
C THR A 19 -10.34 -0.73 -2.75
N ASP A 20 -11.51 -0.64 -2.08
CA ASP A 20 -11.86 -1.62 -1.04
C ASP A 20 -12.05 -3.02 -1.61
N VAL A 21 -12.74 -3.13 -2.75
CA VAL A 21 -12.94 -4.43 -3.41
C VAL A 21 -11.60 -5.06 -3.81
N MET A 22 -10.65 -4.26 -4.27
CA MET A 22 -9.29 -4.75 -4.54
C MET A 22 -8.59 -5.20 -3.24
N LEU A 23 -8.74 -4.44 -2.15
CA LEU A 23 -8.21 -4.84 -0.85
C LEU A 23 -8.90 -6.07 -0.27
N ASP A 24 -10.16 -6.34 -0.59
CA ASP A 24 -10.84 -7.59 -0.22
C ASP A 24 -10.19 -8.81 -0.90
N LEU A 25 -9.74 -8.68 -2.15
CA LEU A 25 -8.99 -9.75 -2.82
C LEU A 25 -7.62 -9.97 -2.17
N VAL A 26 -6.92 -8.89 -1.84
CA VAL A 26 -5.64 -8.97 -1.10
C VAL A 26 -5.85 -9.63 0.27
N ALA A 27 -6.90 -9.24 0.99
CA ALA A 27 -7.23 -9.80 2.30
C ALA A 27 -7.53 -11.31 2.22
N ALA A 28 -8.26 -11.75 1.19
CA ALA A 28 -8.56 -13.16 0.96
C ALA A 28 -7.28 -13.99 0.73
N GLU A 29 -6.34 -13.47 -0.07
CA GLU A 29 -5.07 -14.15 -0.32
C GLU A 29 -4.16 -14.16 0.92
N LEU A 30 -4.09 -13.06 1.68
CA LEU A 30 -3.37 -13.01 2.94
C LEU A 30 -3.96 -13.98 3.97
N HIS A 31 -5.29 -14.05 4.06
CA HIS A 31 -5.98 -14.98 4.97
C HIS A 31 -5.65 -16.45 4.63
N ARG A 32 -5.56 -16.81 3.33
CA ARG A 32 -5.14 -18.14 2.89
C ARG A 32 -3.73 -18.52 3.38
N LEU A 33 -2.88 -17.51 3.62
CA LEU A 33 -1.51 -17.67 4.14
C LEU A 33 -1.40 -17.40 5.65
N GLU A 34 -2.54 -17.32 6.34
CA GLU A 34 -2.67 -17.08 7.79
C GLU A 34 -2.08 -15.74 8.25
N VAL A 35 -2.17 -14.71 7.39
CA VAL A 35 -1.73 -13.35 7.71
C VAL A 35 -2.97 -12.46 7.86
N PRO A 36 -3.26 -11.93 9.06
CA PRO A 36 -4.33 -10.97 9.26
C PRO A 36 -3.99 -9.62 8.59
N LEU A 37 -5.01 -9.00 7.95
CA LEU A 37 -4.93 -7.68 7.37
C LEU A 37 -5.82 -6.70 8.15
N GLU A 38 -5.23 -5.63 8.65
CA GLU A 38 -5.93 -4.43 9.10
C GLU A 38 -5.88 -3.37 8.02
N ARG A 39 -6.94 -2.56 7.88
CA ARG A 39 -6.98 -1.50 6.85
C ARG A 39 -7.67 -0.23 7.35
N GLU A 40 -7.21 0.91 6.84
CA GLU A 40 -7.79 2.22 7.08
C GLU A 40 -7.92 2.99 5.75
N ARG A 41 -8.93 3.86 5.67
CA ARG A 41 -9.00 4.86 4.59
C ARG A 41 -8.31 6.14 5.04
N VAL A 42 -7.38 6.61 4.22
CA VAL A 42 -6.60 7.83 4.55
C VAL A 42 -7.50 9.05 4.74
N VAL A 43 -8.58 9.15 3.96
CA VAL A 43 -9.53 10.28 4.02
C VAL A 43 -10.42 10.29 5.26
N ASP A 44 -10.45 9.21 6.04
CA ASP A 44 -11.18 9.16 7.33
C ASP A 44 -10.33 9.75 8.47
N HIS A 45 -9.07 10.09 8.19
CA HIS A 45 -8.13 10.70 9.12
C HIS A 45 -7.74 12.09 8.62
N ASP A 46 -7.57 13.03 9.53
CA ASP A 46 -7.04 14.37 9.20
C ASP A 46 -5.51 14.28 9.03
N VAL A 47 -5.06 13.65 7.92
CA VAL A 47 -3.64 13.58 7.59
C VAL A 47 -3.19 14.93 7.03
N ARG A 48 -2.48 15.71 7.82
CA ARG A 48 -2.00 17.02 7.44
C ARG A 48 -0.90 16.98 6.38
N PRO A 49 -0.82 18.01 5.49
CA PRO A 49 0.34 18.18 4.61
C PRO A 49 1.62 18.33 5.42
N GLY A 50 2.68 17.65 5.00
CA GLY A 50 3.98 17.75 5.63
C GLY A 50 4.88 16.56 5.34
N VAL A 51 6.11 16.62 5.81
CA VAL A 51 7.15 15.62 5.62
C VAL A 51 7.77 15.18 6.97
N THR A 52 7.10 15.50 8.09
CA THR A 52 7.52 15.07 9.42
C THR A 52 6.60 13.96 9.95
N HIS A 53 6.98 13.31 11.04
CA HIS A 53 6.15 12.25 11.62
C HIS A 53 4.96 12.76 12.43
N ASP A 54 4.91 14.07 12.75
CA ASP A 54 3.79 14.72 13.42
C ASP A 54 3.75 16.21 13.03
N GLU A 55 2.65 16.65 12.44
CA GLU A 55 2.42 18.05 12.03
C GLU A 55 1.56 18.80 13.06
N GLY A 56 1.53 18.34 14.29
CA GLY A 56 0.92 18.99 15.44
C GLY A 56 -0.50 18.55 15.77
N ASP A 57 -1.13 19.27 16.68
CA ASP A 57 -2.41 18.90 17.30
C ASP A 57 -3.51 18.58 16.27
N GLY A 58 -4.06 17.37 16.35
CA GLY A 58 -5.12 16.89 15.47
C GLY A 58 -4.63 16.23 14.17
N ASP A 59 -3.30 16.09 13.96
CA ASP A 59 -2.78 15.31 12.84
C ASP A 59 -3.09 13.81 13.02
N GLY A 60 -3.81 13.25 12.06
CA GLY A 60 -4.16 11.82 12.07
C GLY A 60 -3.04 10.87 11.64
N TRP A 61 -1.93 11.41 11.10
CA TRP A 61 -0.83 10.59 10.60
C TRP A 61 -0.10 9.77 11.68
N PRO A 62 0.22 10.28 12.88
CA PRO A 62 0.94 9.51 13.89
C PRO A 62 0.30 8.15 14.21
N ALA A 63 -1.04 8.08 14.21
CA ALA A 63 -1.76 6.84 14.45
C ALA A 63 -1.60 5.84 13.29
N LEU A 64 -1.66 6.31 12.03
CA LEU A 64 -1.44 5.48 10.85
C LEU A 64 0.02 5.03 10.76
N ARG A 65 0.96 5.93 11.05
CA ARG A 65 2.39 5.64 11.09
C ARG A 65 2.72 4.52 12.09
N SER A 66 2.14 4.55 13.28
CA SER A 66 2.34 3.48 14.28
C SER A 66 1.91 2.13 13.73
N ARG A 67 0.76 2.05 13.04
CA ARG A 67 0.27 0.80 12.45
C ARG A 67 1.15 0.30 11.29
N ILE A 68 1.74 1.21 10.51
CA ILE A 68 2.72 0.86 9.48
C ILE A 68 3.95 0.21 10.12
N LEU A 69 4.47 0.81 11.20
CA LEU A 69 5.63 0.28 11.94
C LEU A 69 5.35 -1.07 12.62
N ASP A 70 4.10 -1.32 13.02
CA ASP A 70 3.70 -2.56 13.67
C ASP A 70 3.50 -3.73 12.69
N ALA A 71 3.47 -3.47 11.38
CA ALA A 71 3.21 -4.47 10.36
C ALA A 71 4.49 -4.91 9.63
N GLU A 72 4.62 -6.19 9.33
CA GLU A 72 5.70 -6.71 8.47
C GLU A 72 5.36 -6.55 6.99
N LEU A 73 4.06 -6.46 6.66
CA LEU A 73 3.55 -6.27 5.30
C LEU A 73 2.73 -4.99 5.22
N PHE A 74 3.05 -4.14 4.26
CA PHE A 74 2.31 -2.91 3.99
C PHE A 74 1.66 -2.96 2.61
N VAL A 75 0.41 -2.52 2.50
CA VAL A 75 -0.30 -2.41 1.22
C VAL A 75 -0.73 -0.98 0.99
N LEU A 76 -0.24 -0.35 -0.07
CA LEU A 76 -0.71 0.96 -0.49
C LEU A 76 -1.66 0.78 -1.67
N ALA A 77 -2.95 1.04 -1.44
CA ALA A 77 -4.00 0.87 -2.43
C ALA A 77 -4.53 2.22 -2.92
N THR A 78 -4.57 2.44 -4.24
CA THR A 78 -4.92 3.73 -4.83
C THR A 78 -5.79 3.60 -6.08
N PRO A 79 -6.77 4.48 -6.30
CA PRO A 79 -7.37 4.65 -7.60
C PRO A 79 -6.45 5.48 -8.52
N ILE A 80 -6.68 5.35 -9.84
CA ILE A 80 -6.06 6.19 -10.87
C ILE A 80 -6.94 7.42 -11.11
N TRP A 81 -6.32 8.59 -11.18
CA TRP A 81 -6.95 9.84 -11.58
C TRP A 81 -6.05 10.61 -12.54
N LEU A 82 -6.51 10.80 -13.78
CA LEU A 82 -5.73 11.45 -14.86
C LEU A 82 -4.35 10.80 -15.05
N GLY A 83 -4.29 9.45 -14.96
CA GLY A 83 -3.06 8.69 -15.10
C GLY A 83 -2.13 8.70 -13.87
N HIS A 84 -2.53 9.35 -12.77
CA HIS A 84 -1.74 9.52 -11.55
C HIS A 84 -2.37 8.83 -10.33
N PRO A 85 -1.59 8.55 -9.27
CA PRO A 85 -2.17 8.12 -8.00
C PRO A 85 -3.08 9.21 -7.41
N ALA A 86 -4.10 8.82 -6.66
CA ALA A 86 -4.98 9.77 -5.99
C ALA A 86 -4.22 10.65 -4.98
N SER A 87 -4.69 11.86 -4.72
CA SER A 87 -4.03 12.81 -3.81
C SER A 87 -3.78 12.27 -2.39
N PRO A 88 -4.63 11.41 -1.78
CA PRO A 88 -4.28 10.78 -0.51
C PRO A 88 -3.04 9.89 -0.60
N THR A 89 -2.77 9.27 -1.76
CA THR A 89 -1.55 8.48 -1.96
C THR A 89 -0.32 9.36 -1.92
N GLN A 90 -0.35 10.49 -2.64
CA GLN A 90 0.74 11.46 -2.64
C GLN A 90 0.96 11.99 -1.22
N ARG A 91 -0.11 12.29 -0.48
CA ARG A 91 -0.03 12.70 0.92
C ARG A 91 0.65 11.65 1.80
N VAL A 92 0.30 10.37 1.62
CA VAL A 92 0.94 9.26 2.36
C VAL A 92 2.44 9.19 2.03
N LEU A 93 2.82 9.27 0.74
CA LEU A 93 4.23 9.24 0.34
C LEU A 93 5.03 10.41 0.94
N GLU A 94 4.47 11.63 0.95
CA GLU A 94 5.09 12.78 1.60
C GLU A 94 5.27 12.57 3.10
N ARG A 95 4.29 11.97 3.77
CA ARG A 95 4.38 11.70 5.22
C ARG A 95 5.33 10.53 5.55
N LEU A 96 5.51 9.59 4.62
CA LEU A 96 6.51 8.51 4.75
C LEU A 96 7.94 9.04 4.63
N ASP A 97 8.17 10.19 3.98
CA ASP A 97 9.51 10.81 3.82
C ASP A 97 10.25 10.98 5.16
N ALA A 98 9.51 11.21 6.25
CA ALA A 98 10.08 11.32 7.59
C ALA A 98 10.97 10.11 7.99
N PHE A 99 10.69 8.91 7.45
CA PHE A 99 11.48 7.72 7.77
C PHE A 99 12.91 7.75 7.22
N ILE A 100 13.19 8.56 6.18
CA ILE A 100 14.53 8.69 5.60
C ILE A 100 15.54 9.25 6.63
N SER A 101 15.06 10.11 7.53
CA SER A 101 15.91 10.74 8.55
C SER A 101 15.99 9.95 9.87
N GLU A 102 15.26 8.84 9.97
CA GLU A 102 15.23 8.01 11.18
C GLU A 102 16.11 6.77 11.01
N THR A 103 16.80 6.37 12.06
CA THR A 103 17.58 5.13 12.09
C THR A 103 17.26 4.31 13.33
N ASP A 104 17.26 2.99 13.18
CA ASP A 104 17.21 2.03 14.28
C ASP A 104 18.61 1.82 14.91
N GLU A 105 18.71 0.92 15.89
CA GLU A 105 19.96 0.58 16.56
C GLU A 105 21.03 -0.03 15.62
N ARG A 106 20.61 -0.52 14.45
CA ARG A 106 21.48 -1.07 13.40
C ARG A 106 21.92 -0.03 12.36
N GLY A 107 21.55 1.25 12.54
CA GLY A 107 21.77 2.31 11.56
C GLY A 107 20.88 2.20 10.32
N GLN A 108 19.84 1.35 10.35
CA GLN A 108 18.90 1.16 9.26
C GLN A 108 17.65 2.03 9.44
N MET A 109 17.02 2.44 8.32
CA MET A 109 15.71 3.08 8.38
C MET A 109 14.65 2.12 9.00
N PRO A 110 13.67 2.61 9.77
CA PRO A 110 12.72 1.78 10.51
C PRO A 110 11.87 0.83 9.65
N LEU A 111 11.75 1.10 8.34
CA LEU A 111 10.97 0.29 7.39
C LEU A 111 11.81 -0.75 6.63
N VAL A 112 13.12 -0.74 6.79
CA VAL A 112 13.99 -1.82 6.30
C VAL A 112 13.59 -3.14 6.98
N ASP A 113 13.60 -4.24 6.27
CA ASP A 113 13.06 -5.56 6.64
C ASP A 113 11.53 -5.69 6.54
N ARG A 114 10.80 -4.64 6.16
CA ARG A 114 9.38 -4.71 5.85
C ARG A 114 9.15 -4.79 4.35
N VAL A 115 8.04 -5.42 3.96
CA VAL A 115 7.71 -5.62 2.54
C VAL A 115 6.47 -4.85 2.17
N ALA A 116 6.54 -4.09 1.08
CA ALA A 116 5.39 -3.36 0.56
C ALA A 116 4.80 -4.02 -0.70
N MET A 117 3.49 -3.82 -0.86
CA MET A 117 2.68 -4.21 -2.01
C MET A 117 1.86 -3.00 -2.48
N VAL A 118 1.54 -2.96 -3.77
CA VAL A 118 0.74 -1.89 -4.37
C VAL A 118 -0.49 -2.46 -5.06
N ALA A 119 -1.65 -1.88 -4.78
CA ALA A 119 -2.92 -2.25 -5.41
C ALA A 119 -3.52 -1.05 -6.13
N VAL A 120 -3.78 -1.16 -7.45
CA VAL A 120 -4.21 -0.04 -8.28
C VAL A 120 -5.52 -0.37 -9.00
N VAL A 121 -6.48 0.55 -9.00
CA VAL A 121 -7.74 0.40 -9.74
C VAL A 121 -8.09 1.66 -10.51
N GLY A 122 -8.63 1.53 -11.72
CA GLY A 122 -9.12 2.67 -12.48
C GLY A 122 -9.86 2.28 -13.77
N ASN A 123 -10.63 3.21 -14.31
CA ASN A 123 -11.27 3.13 -15.63
C ASN A 123 -10.49 3.91 -16.69
N GLU A 124 -9.19 4.10 -16.45
CA GLU A 124 -8.31 4.84 -17.34
C GLU A 124 -6.90 4.27 -17.28
N ASP A 125 -6.10 4.57 -18.29
CA ASP A 125 -4.71 4.13 -18.36
C ASP A 125 -3.86 4.71 -17.22
N GLY A 126 -2.71 4.09 -16.97
CA GLY A 126 -1.72 4.63 -16.05
C GLY A 126 -1.36 3.72 -14.88
N ALA A 127 -1.89 2.49 -14.79
CA ALA A 127 -1.59 1.60 -13.68
C ALA A 127 -0.07 1.39 -13.47
N HIS A 128 0.68 1.17 -14.55
CA HIS A 128 2.15 1.02 -14.45
C HIS A 128 2.86 2.33 -14.09
N HIS A 129 2.37 3.47 -14.58
CA HIS A 129 2.89 4.77 -14.19
C HIS A 129 2.66 5.06 -12.71
N VAL A 130 1.44 4.83 -12.23
CA VAL A 130 1.07 4.93 -10.81
C VAL A 130 1.95 3.99 -9.96
N GLY A 131 2.05 2.73 -10.40
CA GLY A 131 2.88 1.73 -9.71
C GLY A 131 4.35 2.16 -9.62
N ALA A 132 4.93 2.70 -10.69
CA ALA A 132 6.32 3.15 -10.70
C ALA A 132 6.57 4.30 -9.71
N GLN A 133 5.66 5.28 -9.63
CA GLN A 133 5.77 6.39 -8.68
C GLN A 133 5.69 5.87 -7.22
N VAL A 134 4.72 5.01 -6.95
CA VAL A 134 4.52 4.46 -5.60
C VAL A 134 5.68 3.54 -5.20
N PHE A 135 6.15 2.69 -6.11
CA PHE A 135 7.29 1.80 -5.86
C PHE A 135 8.56 2.58 -5.51
N GLN A 136 8.85 3.64 -6.25
CA GLN A 136 10.02 4.46 -5.98
C GLN A 136 9.94 5.04 -4.57
N GLY A 137 8.83 5.70 -4.22
CA GLY A 137 8.67 6.30 -2.90
C GLY A 137 8.72 5.27 -1.76
N LEU A 138 8.08 4.10 -1.92
CA LEU A 138 8.11 3.04 -0.91
C LEU A 138 9.52 2.44 -0.73
N ASN A 139 10.27 2.29 -1.83
CA ASN A 139 11.63 1.77 -1.75
C ASN A 139 12.60 2.78 -1.13
N ASP A 140 12.45 4.07 -1.46
CA ASP A 140 13.31 5.13 -0.92
C ASP A 140 13.18 5.27 0.62
N VAL A 141 12.00 4.99 1.17
CA VAL A 141 11.77 5.01 2.63
C VAL A 141 12.10 3.68 3.32
N GLY A 142 12.67 2.71 2.60
CA GLY A 142 13.23 1.48 3.16
C GLY A 142 12.46 0.19 2.89
N PHE A 143 11.24 0.22 2.34
CA PHE A 143 10.51 -1.01 2.05
C PHE A 143 11.19 -1.86 0.99
N SER A 144 11.22 -3.17 1.22
CA SER A 144 11.52 -4.16 0.19
C SER A 144 10.30 -4.44 -0.68
N LEU A 145 10.51 -4.61 -1.99
CA LEU A 145 9.48 -4.95 -2.96
C LEU A 145 9.76 -6.35 -3.52
N ALA A 146 8.80 -7.25 -3.36
CA ALA A 146 8.92 -8.60 -3.91
C ALA A 146 8.73 -8.60 -5.44
N ALA A 147 9.14 -9.68 -6.11
CA ALA A 147 8.83 -9.86 -7.52
C ALA A 147 7.31 -9.87 -7.74
N GLY A 148 6.81 -9.03 -8.65
CA GLY A 148 5.39 -8.86 -8.91
C GLY A 148 4.64 -8.16 -7.77
N ALA A 149 5.27 -7.19 -7.10
CA ALA A 149 4.73 -6.48 -5.94
C ALA A 149 3.50 -5.59 -6.22
N MET A 150 2.90 -5.68 -7.41
CA MET A 150 1.70 -4.93 -7.75
C MET A 150 0.61 -5.82 -8.35
N THR A 151 -0.62 -5.62 -7.90
CA THR A 151 -1.84 -6.02 -8.61
C THR A 151 -2.60 -4.79 -9.08
N TYR A 152 -3.26 -4.91 -10.23
CA TYR A 152 -4.06 -3.80 -10.74
C TYR A 152 -5.21 -4.27 -11.61
N TRP A 153 -6.23 -3.44 -11.69
CA TRP A 153 -7.28 -3.53 -12.68
C TRP A 153 -7.45 -2.19 -13.39
N VAL A 154 -7.47 -2.24 -14.70
CA VAL A 154 -7.80 -1.12 -15.58
C VAL A 154 -9.02 -1.54 -16.41
N GLY A 155 -10.11 -0.81 -16.25
CA GLY A 155 -11.32 -0.98 -17.06
C GLY A 155 -11.16 -0.41 -18.46
N GLU A 156 -12.24 -0.42 -19.21
CA GLU A 156 -12.30 0.31 -20.48
C GLU A 156 -12.18 1.81 -20.20
N ALA A 157 -11.23 2.46 -20.88
CA ALA A 157 -10.99 3.89 -20.72
C ALA A 157 -12.27 4.69 -21.01
N MET A 158 -12.64 5.60 -20.11
CA MET A 158 -13.90 6.36 -20.15
C MET A 158 -15.16 5.49 -20.00
N GLY A 159 -15.01 4.23 -19.63
CA GLY A 159 -16.11 3.31 -19.37
C GLY A 159 -16.91 3.68 -18.11
N SER A 160 -18.14 3.18 -18.04
CA SER A 160 -19.07 3.42 -16.91
C SER A 160 -19.04 2.33 -15.83
N VAL A 161 -18.27 1.26 -16.03
CA VAL A 161 -18.22 0.12 -15.10
C VAL A 161 -16.99 0.24 -14.23
N ASP A 162 -17.19 0.42 -12.95
CA ASP A 162 -16.12 0.40 -11.96
C ASP A 162 -15.78 -1.03 -11.53
N PHE A 163 -14.59 -1.24 -10.97
CA PHE A 163 -14.17 -2.55 -10.48
C PHE A 163 -15.15 -3.15 -9.44
N LYS A 164 -15.71 -2.30 -8.58
CA LYS A 164 -16.72 -2.70 -7.57
C LYS A 164 -18.06 -3.17 -8.17
N ASP A 165 -18.33 -2.83 -9.43
CA ASP A 165 -19.58 -3.15 -10.13
C ASP A 165 -19.44 -4.41 -11.02
N LEU A 166 -18.25 -5.02 -11.05
CA LEU A 166 -18.02 -6.28 -11.74
C LEU A 166 -18.75 -7.43 -11.03
N THR A 167 -19.40 -8.29 -11.79
CA THR A 167 -20.08 -9.49 -11.25
C THR A 167 -19.10 -10.59 -10.85
N THR A 168 -17.91 -10.58 -11.45
CA THR A 168 -16.84 -11.56 -11.18
C THR A 168 -15.49 -10.88 -11.28
N THR A 169 -14.57 -11.26 -10.43
CA THR A 169 -13.17 -10.80 -10.52
C THR A 169 -12.52 -11.35 -11.78
N PRO A 170 -11.89 -10.51 -12.63
CA PRO A 170 -11.16 -11.00 -13.79
C PRO A 170 -10.04 -11.97 -13.36
N GLU A 171 -9.91 -13.09 -14.09
CA GLU A 171 -8.95 -14.14 -13.78
C GLU A 171 -7.51 -13.62 -13.65
N LYS A 172 -7.10 -12.71 -14.55
CA LYS A 172 -5.77 -12.10 -14.51
C LYS A 172 -5.54 -11.28 -13.23
N VAL A 173 -6.55 -10.55 -12.76
CA VAL A 173 -6.45 -9.78 -11.50
C VAL A 173 -6.32 -10.72 -10.31
N ALA A 174 -7.12 -11.78 -10.26
CA ALA A 174 -7.02 -12.79 -9.21
C ALA A 174 -5.63 -13.44 -9.20
N ALA A 175 -5.11 -13.84 -10.37
CA ALA A 175 -3.81 -14.47 -10.50
C ALA A 175 -2.65 -13.54 -10.10
N THR A 176 -2.68 -12.27 -10.52
CA THR A 176 -1.65 -11.29 -10.14
C THR A 176 -1.71 -10.96 -8.65
N THR A 177 -2.91 -10.85 -8.07
CA THR A 177 -3.07 -10.64 -6.62
C THR A 177 -2.50 -11.82 -5.82
N SER A 178 -2.80 -13.06 -6.22
CA SER A 178 -2.26 -14.26 -5.58
C SER A 178 -0.73 -14.32 -5.68
N THR A 179 -0.15 -14.01 -6.84
CA THR A 179 1.31 -13.95 -7.03
C THR A 179 1.94 -12.86 -6.15
N MET A 180 1.39 -11.65 -6.15
CA MET A 180 1.87 -10.52 -5.35
C MET A 180 1.92 -10.88 -3.87
N VAL A 181 0.82 -11.37 -3.33
CA VAL A 181 0.71 -11.70 -1.90
C VAL A 181 1.63 -12.88 -1.54
N THR A 182 1.68 -13.94 -2.36
CA THR A 182 2.53 -15.09 -2.10
C THR A 182 4.00 -14.70 -2.05
N ASN A 183 4.46 -13.89 -3.00
CA ASN A 183 5.85 -13.45 -3.06
C ASN A 183 6.19 -12.47 -1.92
N ALA A 184 5.27 -11.57 -1.57
CA ALA A 184 5.46 -10.64 -0.47
C ALA A 184 5.56 -11.35 0.88
N VAL A 185 4.68 -12.32 1.15
CA VAL A 185 4.72 -13.13 2.37
C VAL A 185 6.00 -13.97 2.44
N HIS A 186 6.44 -14.55 1.31
CA HIS A 186 7.71 -15.27 1.24
C HIS A 186 8.89 -14.36 1.58
N LEU A 187 8.96 -13.17 0.97
CA LEU A 187 10.03 -12.20 1.22
C LEU A 187 10.03 -11.73 2.67
N ALA A 188 8.87 -11.41 3.23
CA ALA A 188 8.77 -10.96 4.62
C ALA A 188 9.22 -12.05 5.62
N ARG A 189 8.90 -13.32 5.35
CA ARG A 189 9.43 -14.46 6.14
C ARG A 189 10.94 -14.55 6.03
N SER A 190 11.48 -14.43 4.82
CA SER A 190 12.91 -14.48 4.57
C SER A 190 13.68 -13.36 5.28
N LEU A 191 13.11 -12.14 5.28
CA LEU A 191 13.71 -11.00 6.00
C LEU A 191 13.58 -11.13 7.51
N SER A 192 12.53 -11.79 8.01
CA SER A 192 12.40 -12.10 9.44
C SER A 192 13.47 -13.10 9.91
N ASP A 193 13.82 -14.07 9.06
CA ASP A 193 14.84 -15.07 9.36
C ASP A 193 16.27 -14.55 9.13
N GLY A 194 16.45 -13.61 8.20
CA GLY A 194 17.71 -12.99 7.83
C GLY A 194 17.55 -11.52 7.48
N PRO A 195 17.50 -10.64 8.48
CA PRO A 195 17.35 -9.20 8.27
C PRO A 195 18.53 -8.60 7.50
N TYR A 196 18.34 -7.42 6.92
CA TYR A 196 19.43 -6.67 6.29
C TYR A 196 20.56 -6.41 7.31
N PRO A 197 21.83 -6.44 6.86
CA PRO A 197 22.98 -6.24 7.73
C PRO A 197 23.00 -4.81 8.30
N GLU A 198 23.75 -4.63 9.39
CA GLU A 198 24.05 -3.31 9.92
C GLU A 198 24.75 -2.45 8.85
N VAL A 199 24.45 -1.15 8.85
CA VAL A 199 25.14 -0.17 8.03
C VAL A 199 26.24 0.46 8.88
N GLY A 200 27.50 0.27 8.47
CA GLY A 200 28.69 0.79 9.16
C GLY A 200 28.95 2.27 8.88
#